data_0425544aed09a7c8b26d9182e7f8ba32
#
_entry.id   0425544aed09a7c8b26d9182e7f8ba32
#
_cell.length_a   1.000
_cell.length_b   1.000
_cell.length_c   1.000
_cell.angle_alpha   90.00
_cell.angle_beta   90.00
_cell.angle_gamma   90.00
#
_symmetry.space_group_name_H-M   'P 1'
#
loop_
_entity.id
_entity.type
_entity.pdbx_description
1 polymer ?
#
loop_
_entity_poly.entity_id
_entity_poly.type
_entity_poly.pdbx_seq_one_letter_code
_entity_poly.pdbx_strand_id
1 'polypeptide(L)'
;TGTGRGVAGDPTGRPDSVARTRSVPKYTEQIKEMGVEVVDSIEALLEKVDVVVLETNDGRPHFEQVIPVLKAGKLVFIDKPIAGSLTDAVAIFAASKKYNVPLFSSSSLRFSEGAQALRNGSAGDILGCDAYSPCSLEATHPDLFWYGIHGVETLFTVMGTGCKTVTRSSTPDLDVVVGIWDGGRIGTFRGIRKGKGGYGGTAFGTKGIVAIGPYGGYRPLLVEIVKFFRTGNVPITEQETLEIYAFMEAADESKRRKGVPVTLQEVLTTARKEAAVKLAKLK
;
A
#
# COMPACT_ATOMS: atom_id res chain seq x y z
N THR A 1 -0.37 24.72 10.33
CA THR A 1 0.24 23.78 11.28
C THR A 1 -0.89 23.18 12.13
N GLY A 2 -1.47 22.10 11.71
CA GLY A 2 -2.46 21.38 12.47
C GLY A 2 -1.86 20.12 13.03
N THR A 3 -1.87 20.02 14.31
CA THR A 3 -1.46 18.84 15.04
C THR A 3 -2.71 18.00 15.31
N GLY A 4 -2.86 16.87 14.63
CA GLY A 4 -3.70 15.79 15.14
C GLY A 4 -3.04 15.24 16.41
N ARG A 5 -3.83 14.98 17.46
CA ARG A 5 -3.35 14.31 18.67
C ARG A 5 -3.90 12.89 18.68
N GLY A 6 -3.04 11.89 18.84
CA GLY A 6 -3.47 10.55 19.21
C GLY A 6 -4.12 10.57 20.58
N VAL A 7 -5.36 10.12 20.71
CA VAL A 7 -6.11 10.14 21.98
C VAL A 7 -6.40 8.75 22.52
N ALA A 8 -6.54 7.74 21.62
CA ALA A 8 -6.77 6.36 22.01
C ALA A 8 -6.15 5.40 20.98
N GLY A 9 -5.82 4.17 21.37
CA GLY A 9 -5.28 3.12 20.52
C GLY A 9 -5.75 1.74 20.94
N ASP A 10 -6.03 0.87 19.96
CA ASP A 10 -6.32 -0.56 20.15
C ASP A 10 -5.17 -1.39 19.56
N PRO A 11 -4.44 -2.17 20.39
CA PRO A 11 -3.26 -2.94 19.97
C PRO A 11 -3.58 -4.34 19.42
N THR A 12 -4.78 -4.56 18.90
CA THR A 12 -5.15 -5.88 18.38
C THR A 12 -4.45 -6.23 17.05
N GLY A 13 -4.18 -7.52 16.85
CA GLY A 13 -3.56 -8.06 15.66
C GLY A 13 -3.61 -9.59 15.64
N ARG A 14 -3.22 -10.23 14.54
CA ARG A 14 -3.22 -11.70 14.45
C ARG A 14 -2.11 -12.34 15.28
N PRO A 15 -2.41 -13.42 16.04
CA PRO A 15 -1.44 -14.07 16.93
C PRO A 15 -0.29 -14.77 16.20
N ASP A 16 -0.47 -15.12 14.92
CA ASP A 16 0.52 -15.77 14.07
C ASP A 16 1.49 -14.78 13.39
N SER A 17 1.31 -13.49 13.59
CA SER A 17 2.21 -12.45 13.06
C SER A 17 3.43 -12.28 13.96
N VAL A 18 4.64 -12.33 13.36
CA VAL A 18 5.90 -12.06 14.07
C VAL A 18 5.93 -10.64 14.65
N ALA A 19 5.33 -9.68 13.98
CA ALA A 19 5.24 -8.30 14.43
C ALA A 19 4.47 -8.20 15.77
N ARG A 20 3.39 -8.97 15.96
CA ARG A 20 2.60 -8.95 17.20
C ARG A 20 3.39 -9.42 18.41
N THR A 21 4.13 -10.52 18.29
CA THR A 21 4.85 -11.09 19.43
C THR A 21 6.03 -10.25 19.90
N ARG A 22 6.68 -9.50 18.98
CA ARG A 22 7.89 -8.74 19.28
C ARG A 22 7.66 -7.25 19.48
N SER A 23 6.76 -6.64 18.71
CA SER A 23 6.66 -5.19 18.60
C SER A 23 5.45 -4.61 19.33
N VAL A 24 4.30 -5.27 19.30
CA VAL A 24 3.05 -4.73 19.89
C VAL A 24 3.19 -4.43 21.38
N PRO A 25 3.70 -5.32 22.27
CA PRO A 25 3.84 -4.97 23.68
C PRO A 25 4.69 -3.73 23.91
N LYS A 26 5.84 -3.65 23.22
CA LYS A 26 6.76 -2.51 23.35
C LYS A 26 6.11 -1.21 22.89
N TYR A 27 5.47 -1.22 21.73
CA TYR A 27 4.82 0.00 21.20
C TYR A 27 3.59 0.40 22.03
N THR A 28 2.85 -0.56 22.58
CA THR A 28 1.74 -0.27 23.50
C THR A 28 2.20 0.53 24.71
N GLU A 29 3.32 0.12 25.35
CA GLU A 29 3.87 0.89 26.46
C GLU A 29 4.36 2.28 26.02
N GLN A 30 5.04 2.40 24.89
CA GLN A 30 5.48 3.70 24.37
C GLN A 30 4.30 4.65 24.09
N ILE A 31 3.20 4.13 23.55
CA ILE A 31 1.99 4.93 23.29
C ILE A 31 1.35 5.41 24.61
N LYS A 32 1.31 4.55 25.64
CA LYS A 32 0.84 4.94 26.98
C LYS A 32 1.71 6.04 27.59
N GLU A 33 3.05 5.91 27.46
CA GLU A 33 3.98 6.95 27.94
C GLU A 33 3.76 8.30 27.25
N MET A 34 3.27 8.30 26.01
CA MET A 34 2.88 9.51 25.27
C MET A 34 1.51 10.07 25.69
N GLY A 35 0.84 9.44 26.67
CA GLY A 35 -0.47 9.86 27.17
C GLY A 35 -1.64 9.46 26.25
N VAL A 36 -1.47 8.45 25.41
CA VAL A 36 -2.52 7.86 24.59
C VAL A 36 -3.21 6.75 25.40
N GLU A 37 -4.51 6.81 25.52
CA GLU A 37 -5.31 5.78 26.19
C GLU A 37 -5.30 4.49 25.36
N VAL A 38 -5.05 3.35 25.99
CA VAL A 38 -5.15 2.03 25.34
C VAL A 38 -6.50 1.44 25.70
N VAL A 39 -7.26 1.06 24.68
CA VAL A 39 -8.58 0.44 24.80
C VAL A 39 -8.57 -1.00 24.29
N ASP A 40 -9.60 -1.77 24.62
CA ASP A 40 -9.64 -3.20 24.38
C ASP A 40 -10.37 -3.60 23.09
N SER A 41 -10.93 -2.64 22.36
CA SER A 41 -11.66 -2.92 21.12
C SER A 41 -11.71 -1.69 20.18
N ILE A 42 -11.94 -1.98 18.89
CA ILE A 42 -12.16 -0.94 17.88
C ILE A 42 -13.42 -0.13 18.22
N GLU A 43 -14.46 -0.77 18.72
CA GLU A 43 -15.71 -0.12 19.11
C GLU A 43 -15.45 0.91 20.21
N ALA A 44 -14.72 0.55 21.27
CA ALA A 44 -14.34 1.48 22.34
C ALA A 44 -13.43 2.62 21.84
N LEU A 45 -12.55 2.33 20.86
CA LEU A 45 -11.75 3.35 20.18
C LEU A 45 -12.64 4.35 19.45
N LEU A 46 -13.64 3.89 18.71
CA LEU A 46 -14.49 4.71 17.86
C LEU A 46 -15.35 5.70 18.67
N GLU A 47 -15.62 5.44 19.95
CA GLU A 47 -16.31 6.40 20.84
C GLU A 47 -15.45 7.61 21.19
N LYS A 48 -14.12 7.52 21.05
CA LYS A 48 -13.15 8.49 21.55
C LYS A 48 -12.45 9.31 20.46
N VAL A 49 -12.54 8.90 19.19
CA VAL A 49 -11.75 9.50 18.11
C VAL A 49 -12.62 10.05 16.99
N ASP A 50 -12.14 11.06 16.27
CA ASP A 50 -12.83 11.64 15.11
C ASP A 50 -12.43 10.93 13.81
N VAL A 51 -11.19 10.44 13.74
CA VAL A 51 -10.58 9.79 12.57
C VAL A 51 -9.71 8.62 13.02
N VAL A 52 -9.41 7.68 12.12
CA VAL A 52 -8.66 6.46 12.46
C VAL A 52 -7.42 6.34 11.57
N VAL A 53 -6.31 5.97 12.20
CA VAL A 53 -5.11 5.48 11.52
C VAL A 53 -5.02 3.99 11.82
N LEU A 54 -5.23 3.14 10.80
CA LEU A 54 -5.14 1.68 10.93
C LEU A 54 -3.73 1.24 10.55
N GLU A 55 -2.92 0.93 11.54
CA GLU A 55 -1.47 0.63 11.38
C GLU A 55 -1.10 -0.80 11.78
N THR A 56 -2.04 -1.73 11.72
CA THR A 56 -1.72 -3.16 11.86
C THR A 56 -0.74 -3.54 10.76
N ASN A 57 0.47 -3.98 11.14
CA ASN A 57 1.53 -4.27 10.16
C ASN A 57 1.19 -5.44 9.20
N ASP A 58 0.25 -6.29 9.61
CA ASP A 58 -0.30 -7.40 8.85
C ASP A 58 -1.57 -6.95 8.12
N GLY A 59 -1.55 -6.94 6.80
CA GLY A 59 -2.72 -6.52 6.00
C GLY A 59 -3.91 -7.49 6.02
N ARG A 60 -3.74 -8.72 6.51
CA ARG A 60 -4.79 -9.74 6.49
C ARG A 60 -6.02 -9.41 7.35
N PRO A 61 -5.91 -8.80 8.55
CA PRO A 61 -7.07 -8.39 9.33
C PRO A 61 -7.69 -7.04 8.90
N HIS A 62 -7.08 -6.27 8.01
CA HIS A 62 -7.53 -4.91 7.70
C HIS A 62 -8.97 -4.84 7.21
N PHE A 63 -9.44 -5.83 6.42
CA PHE A 63 -10.82 -5.86 5.98
C PHE A 63 -11.79 -5.93 7.17
N GLU A 64 -11.56 -6.83 8.11
CA GLU A 64 -12.41 -6.98 9.30
C GLU A 64 -12.30 -5.76 10.23
N GLN A 65 -11.10 -5.20 10.39
CA GLN A 65 -10.84 -4.05 11.26
C GLN A 65 -11.43 -2.75 10.72
N VAL A 66 -11.45 -2.56 9.40
CA VAL A 66 -11.96 -1.31 8.80
C VAL A 66 -13.48 -1.22 8.77
N ILE A 67 -14.20 -2.36 8.74
CA ILE A 67 -15.68 -2.36 8.63
C ILE A 67 -16.37 -1.59 9.77
N PRO A 68 -16.06 -1.79 11.06
CA PRO A 68 -16.65 -0.98 12.13
C PRO A 68 -16.30 0.52 11.98
N VAL A 69 -15.10 0.87 11.50
CA VAL A 69 -14.70 2.25 11.26
C VAL A 69 -15.56 2.91 10.18
N LEU A 70 -15.76 2.21 9.05
CA LEU A 70 -16.62 2.68 7.95
C LEU A 70 -18.09 2.78 8.37
N LYS A 71 -18.60 1.81 9.13
CA LYS A 71 -19.96 1.85 9.70
C LYS A 71 -20.16 3.05 10.62
N ALA A 72 -19.13 3.44 11.37
CA ALA A 72 -19.16 4.63 12.24
C ALA A 72 -19.00 5.96 11.48
N GLY A 73 -18.84 5.92 10.15
CA GLY A 73 -18.68 7.13 9.31
C GLY A 73 -17.35 7.86 9.50
N LYS A 74 -16.32 7.22 10.06
CA LYS A 74 -15.04 7.86 10.38
C LYS A 74 -14.03 7.69 9.28
N LEU A 75 -13.40 8.79 8.85
CA LEU A 75 -12.30 8.77 7.89
C LEU A 75 -11.18 7.89 8.40
N VAL A 76 -10.58 7.11 7.50
CA VAL A 76 -9.51 6.19 7.87
C VAL A 76 -8.37 6.19 6.86
N PHE A 77 -7.15 6.31 7.36
CA PHE A 77 -5.93 5.94 6.65
C PHE A 77 -5.58 4.50 7.04
N ILE A 78 -5.24 3.67 6.05
CA ILE A 78 -4.80 2.30 6.27
C ILE A 78 -3.33 2.20 5.84
N ASP A 79 -2.44 1.81 6.76
CA ASP A 79 -1.04 1.60 6.40
C ASP A 79 -0.90 0.46 5.39
N LYS A 80 0.22 0.46 4.68
CA LYS A 80 0.57 -0.61 3.74
C LYS A 80 0.94 -1.92 4.48
N PRO A 81 0.56 -3.07 3.92
CA PRO A 81 -0.34 -3.24 2.78
C PRO A 81 -1.79 -2.97 3.18
N ILE A 82 -2.57 -2.32 2.30
CA ILE A 82 -4.01 -2.05 2.58
C ILE A 82 -4.77 -3.33 2.91
N ALA A 83 -4.30 -4.47 2.40
CA ALA A 83 -4.87 -5.79 2.64
C ALA A 83 -3.82 -6.88 2.39
N GLY A 84 -4.07 -8.09 2.90
CA GLY A 84 -3.28 -9.29 2.64
C GLY A 84 -3.56 -9.97 1.30
N SER A 85 -4.49 -9.44 0.48
CA SER A 85 -4.85 -9.95 -0.85
C SER A 85 -5.46 -8.86 -1.71
N LEU A 86 -5.40 -9.03 -3.04
CA LEU A 86 -6.10 -8.14 -3.98
C LEU A 86 -7.61 -8.19 -3.77
N THR A 87 -8.17 -9.35 -3.45
CA THR A 87 -9.60 -9.53 -3.13
C THR A 87 -10.03 -8.66 -1.96
N ASP A 88 -9.25 -8.63 -0.89
CA ASP A 88 -9.57 -7.81 0.29
C ASP A 88 -9.37 -6.32 0.02
N ALA A 89 -8.36 -5.94 -0.78
CA ALA A 89 -8.19 -4.56 -1.20
C ALA A 89 -9.42 -4.06 -1.99
N VAL A 90 -9.92 -4.85 -2.94
CA VAL A 90 -11.17 -4.56 -3.67
C VAL A 90 -12.37 -4.47 -2.72
N ALA A 91 -12.47 -5.39 -1.75
CA ALA A 91 -13.58 -5.42 -0.79
C ALA A 91 -13.55 -4.20 0.16
N ILE A 92 -12.38 -3.74 0.58
CA ILE A 92 -12.21 -2.53 1.39
C ILE A 92 -12.72 -1.30 0.66
N PHE A 93 -12.33 -1.08 -0.60
CA PHE A 93 -12.82 0.06 -1.38
C PHE A 93 -14.32 -0.04 -1.69
N ALA A 94 -14.84 -1.24 -1.96
CA ALA A 94 -16.27 -1.42 -2.16
C ALA A 94 -17.07 -1.15 -0.86
N ALA A 95 -16.54 -1.53 0.31
CA ALA A 95 -17.13 -1.17 1.60
C ALA A 95 -17.07 0.35 1.85
N SER A 96 -15.96 1.01 1.53
CA SER A 96 -15.83 2.47 1.58
C SER A 96 -16.95 3.16 0.80
N LYS A 97 -17.22 2.70 -0.43
CA LYS A 97 -18.34 3.21 -1.25
C LYS A 97 -19.71 2.90 -0.63
N LYS A 98 -19.91 1.68 -0.13
CA LYS A 98 -21.17 1.27 0.52
C LYS A 98 -21.53 2.16 1.70
N TYR A 99 -20.55 2.52 2.52
CA TYR A 99 -20.75 3.37 3.70
C TYR A 99 -20.52 4.86 3.43
N ASN A 100 -20.15 5.23 2.20
CA ASN A 100 -19.84 6.61 1.79
C ASN A 100 -18.76 7.27 2.66
N VAL A 101 -17.72 6.52 3.01
CA VAL A 101 -16.59 6.99 3.81
C VAL A 101 -15.30 6.87 3.00
N PRO A 102 -14.68 7.97 2.59
CA PRO A 102 -13.42 7.91 1.86
C PRO A 102 -12.28 7.37 2.73
N LEU A 103 -11.37 6.66 2.07
CA LEU A 103 -10.13 6.16 2.68
C LEU A 103 -8.99 6.18 1.66
N PHE A 104 -7.75 6.11 2.15
CA PHE A 104 -6.60 5.81 1.30
C PHE A 104 -5.54 5.01 2.05
N SER A 105 -4.64 4.43 1.29
CA SER A 105 -3.46 3.71 1.78
C SER A 105 -2.25 4.10 0.95
N SER A 106 -1.08 4.13 1.54
CA SER A 106 0.17 4.41 0.83
C SER A 106 1.41 3.95 1.57
N SER A 107 2.45 3.64 0.83
CA SER A 107 3.81 3.67 1.34
C SER A 107 4.31 5.11 1.45
N SER A 108 5.09 5.41 2.49
CA SER A 108 5.75 6.72 2.63
C SER A 108 6.72 7.06 1.49
N LEU A 109 7.20 6.05 0.74
CA LEU A 109 8.09 6.27 -0.40
C LEU A 109 7.42 7.04 -1.55
N ARG A 110 6.10 6.93 -1.70
CA ARG A 110 5.32 7.72 -2.66
C ARG A 110 5.61 9.20 -2.54
N PHE A 111 5.71 9.68 -1.33
CA PHE A 111 5.85 11.10 -1.02
C PHE A 111 7.31 11.56 -0.87
N SER A 112 8.29 10.76 -1.33
CA SER A 112 9.66 11.21 -1.45
C SER A 112 9.76 12.35 -2.47
N GLU A 113 10.61 13.33 -2.19
CA GLU A 113 10.73 14.55 -3.01
C GLU A 113 10.99 14.24 -4.49
N GLY A 114 11.95 13.35 -4.77
CA GLY A 114 12.29 12.98 -6.14
C GLY A 114 11.18 12.26 -6.88
N ALA A 115 10.45 11.33 -6.21
CA ALA A 115 9.32 10.64 -6.84
C ALA A 115 8.18 11.62 -7.15
N GLN A 116 7.90 12.57 -6.26
CA GLN A 116 6.88 13.61 -6.47
C GLN A 116 7.31 14.60 -7.56
N ALA A 117 8.58 15.00 -7.62
CA ALA A 117 9.09 15.85 -8.69
C ALA A 117 8.91 15.20 -10.07
N LEU A 118 9.20 13.90 -10.19
CA LEU A 118 8.99 13.13 -11.42
C LEU A 118 7.52 13.02 -11.79
N ARG A 119 6.64 12.71 -10.81
CA ARG A 119 5.18 12.68 -11.00
C ARG A 119 4.65 14.03 -11.49
N ASN A 120 5.24 15.13 -11.05
CA ASN A 120 4.90 16.50 -11.45
C ASN A 120 5.62 16.99 -12.71
N GLY A 121 6.26 16.10 -13.48
CA GLY A 121 6.79 16.37 -14.81
C GLY A 121 8.22 16.90 -14.86
N SER A 122 9.04 16.75 -13.82
CA SER A 122 10.44 17.20 -13.82
C SER A 122 11.29 16.55 -14.93
N ALA A 123 10.96 15.32 -15.36
CA ALA A 123 11.60 14.64 -16.50
C ALA A 123 10.80 14.72 -17.81
N GLY A 124 9.74 15.53 -17.87
CA GLY A 124 8.78 15.55 -18.97
C GLY A 124 7.85 14.34 -18.94
N ASP A 125 7.40 13.87 -20.12
CA ASP A 125 6.58 12.65 -20.20
C ASP A 125 7.43 11.43 -19.87
N ILE A 126 6.95 10.60 -18.98
CA ILE A 126 7.66 9.38 -18.55
C ILE A 126 7.50 8.29 -19.60
N LEU A 127 8.60 7.83 -20.16
CA LEU A 127 8.68 6.75 -21.14
C LEU A 127 8.92 5.39 -20.47
N GLY A 128 9.59 5.38 -19.32
CA GLY A 128 9.87 4.20 -18.54
C GLY A 128 10.42 4.54 -17.15
N CYS A 129 10.45 3.53 -16.28
CA CYS A 129 11.01 3.68 -14.94
C CYS A 129 11.52 2.34 -14.41
N ASP A 130 12.70 2.35 -13.82
CA ASP A 130 13.25 1.23 -13.04
C ASP A 130 13.24 1.61 -11.56
N ALA A 131 12.49 0.89 -10.75
CA ALA A 131 12.45 1.08 -9.30
C ALA A 131 13.01 -0.14 -8.56
N TYR A 132 13.57 0.07 -7.38
CA TYR A 132 14.05 -1.01 -6.53
C TYR A 132 13.81 -0.74 -5.05
N SER A 133 13.63 -1.83 -4.29
CA SER A 133 13.57 -1.79 -2.84
C SER A 133 14.02 -3.11 -2.23
N PRO A 134 14.30 -3.17 -0.91
CA PRO A 134 14.27 -4.42 -0.19
C PRO A 134 12.93 -5.14 -0.43
N CYS A 135 12.95 -6.48 -0.46
CA CYS A 135 11.78 -7.30 -0.73
C CYS A 135 11.83 -8.59 0.09
N SER A 136 11.86 -8.44 1.43
CA SER A 136 11.75 -9.60 2.31
C SER A 136 10.40 -10.28 2.11
N LEU A 137 10.40 -11.61 2.14
CA LEU A 137 9.19 -12.41 2.05
C LEU A 137 8.66 -12.72 3.45
N GLU A 138 7.35 -12.85 3.57
CA GLU A 138 6.67 -13.29 4.77
C GLU A 138 5.73 -14.44 4.39
N ALA A 139 5.88 -15.59 5.03
CA ALA A 139 5.16 -16.81 4.68
C ALA A 139 3.63 -16.70 4.74
N THR A 140 3.13 -15.74 5.50
CA THR A 140 1.70 -15.48 5.68
C THR A 140 1.10 -14.54 4.64
N HIS A 141 1.93 -13.97 3.75
CA HIS A 141 1.52 -12.99 2.75
C HIS A 141 1.93 -13.41 1.34
N PRO A 142 1.25 -12.95 0.30
CA PRO A 142 1.79 -13.00 -1.06
C PRO A 142 3.15 -12.30 -1.13
N ASP A 143 4.05 -12.78 -1.96
CA ASP A 143 5.47 -12.43 -1.95
C ASP A 143 5.75 -10.92 -1.88
N LEU A 144 5.12 -10.15 -2.79
CA LEU A 144 5.43 -8.73 -2.94
C LEU A 144 4.64 -7.85 -1.96
N PHE A 145 3.56 -8.34 -1.39
CA PHE A 145 2.66 -7.57 -0.51
C PHE A 145 3.32 -7.15 0.80
N TRP A 146 4.21 -7.99 1.34
CA TRP A 146 4.83 -7.70 2.62
C TRP A 146 5.79 -6.52 2.59
N TYR A 147 6.79 -6.53 1.69
CA TYR A 147 7.83 -5.50 1.63
C TYR A 147 8.10 -4.98 0.23
N GLY A 148 7.89 -5.76 -0.82
CA GLY A 148 8.05 -5.35 -2.21
C GLY A 148 7.15 -4.18 -2.61
N ILE A 149 6.02 -4.04 -1.93
CA ILE A 149 5.07 -2.94 -2.12
C ILE A 149 5.73 -1.55 -2.09
N HIS A 150 6.77 -1.35 -1.30
CA HIS A 150 7.47 -0.06 -1.23
C HIS A 150 8.07 0.36 -2.58
N GLY A 151 8.76 -0.56 -3.25
CA GLY A 151 9.32 -0.28 -4.58
C GLY A 151 8.26 -0.25 -5.68
N VAL A 152 7.22 -1.08 -5.58
CA VAL A 152 6.08 -1.04 -6.52
C VAL A 152 5.33 0.28 -6.39
N GLU A 153 5.09 0.78 -5.17
CA GLU A 153 4.51 2.09 -4.93
C GLU A 153 5.35 3.22 -5.56
N THR A 154 6.68 3.14 -5.42
CA THR A 154 7.60 4.10 -6.06
C THR A 154 7.47 4.05 -7.59
N LEU A 155 7.42 2.84 -8.17
CA LEU A 155 7.24 2.64 -9.61
C LEU A 155 5.94 3.30 -10.10
N PHE A 156 4.81 3.03 -9.44
CA PHE A 156 3.51 3.61 -9.80
C PHE A 156 3.43 5.11 -9.54
N THR A 157 4.16 5.64 -8.56
CA THR A 157 4.26 7.09 -8.35
C THR A 157 4.81 7.79 -9.59
N VAL A 158 5.80 7.19 -10.23
CA VAL A 158 6.45 7.74 -11.43
C VAL A 158 5.68 7.40 -12.72
N MET A 159 5.30 6.13 -12.90
CA MET A 159 4.66 5.64 -14.12
C MET A 159 3.18 6.01 -14.23
N GLY A 160 2.51 6.23 -13.10
CA GLY A 160 1.06 6.37 -13.05
C GLY A 160 0.31 5.06 -13.31
N THR A 161 -1.00 5.16 -13.47
CA THR A 161 -1.90 4.05 -13.83
C THR A 161 -1.74 3.63 -15.30
N GLY A 162 -2.40 2.52 -15.68
CA GLY A 162 -2.46 2.04 -17.06
C GLY A 162 -1.56 0.85 -17.36
N CYS A 163 -1.04 0.14 -16.34
CA CYS A 163 -0.33 -1.12 -16.52
C CYS A 163 -1.27 -2.19 -17.08
N LYS A 164 -0.85 -2.90 -18.13
CA LYS A 164 -1.66 -3.93 -18.81
C LYS A 164 -1.21 -5.35 -18.48
N THR A 165 0.08 -5.60 -18.58
CA THR A 165 0.64 -6.95 -18.41
C THR A 165 1.88 -6.91 -17.54
N VAL A 166 2.11 -8.00 -16.82
CA VAL A 166 3.23 -8.16 -15.90
C VAL A 166 3.90 -9.51 -16.13
N THR A 167 5.22 -9.51 -16.11
CA THR A 167 6.05 -10.72 -16.05
C THR A 167 6.99 -10.64 -14.87
N ARG A 168 7.33 -11.81 -14.26
CA ARG A 168 8.27 -11.87 -13.13
C ARG A 168 9.28 -12.99 -13.32
N SER A 169 10.56 -12.64 -13.16
CA SER A 169 11.67 -13.56 -12.93
C SER A 169 12.06 -13.50 -11.46
N SER A 170 12.18 -14.66 -10.81
CA SER A 170 12.42 -14.76 -9.36
C SER A 170 13.52 -15.77 -9.06
N THR A 171 14.41 -15.40 -8.16
CA THR A 171 15.42 -16.26 -7.53
C THR A 171 15.28 -16.16 -6.00
N PRO A 172 15.96 -17.00 -5.21
CA PRO A 172 15.95 -16.82 -3.74
C PRO A 172 16.42 -15.42 -3.29
N ASP A 173 17.32 -14.79 -4.03
CA ASP A 173 17.98 -13.54 -3.64
C ASP A 173 17.34 -12.27 -4.23
N LEU A 174 16.65 -12.41 -5.39
CA LEU A 174 16.18 -11.26 -6.18
C LEU A 174 14.88 -11.58 -6.92
N ASP A 175 14.09 -10.52 -7.14
CA ASP A 175 13.01 -10.48 -8.11
C ASP A 175 13.28 -9.40 -9.17
N VAL A 176 12.87 -9.66 -10.41
CA VAL A 176 12.67 -8.62 -11.42
C VAL A 176 11.27 -8.77 -11.99
N VAL A 177 10.49 -7.74 -11.83
CA VAL A 177 9.12 -7.65 -12.36
C VAL A 177 9.11 -6.62 -13.46
N VAL A 178 8.57 -6.96 -14.63
CA VAL A 178 8.44 -6.07 -15.79
C VAL A 178 6.97 -5.86 -16.07
N GLY A 179 6.53 -4.60 -16.07
CA GLY A 179 5.19 -4.21 -16.47
C GLY A 179 5.19 -3.45 -17.80
N ILE A 180 4.15 -3.68 -18.60
CA ILE A 180 3.89 -2.94 -19.84
C ILE A 180 2.67 -2.05 -19.62
N TRP A 181 2.84 -0.73 -19.77
CA TRP A 181 1.80 0.28 -19.67
C TRP A 181 1.21 0.64 -21.01
N ASP A 182 0.09 1.37 -20.98
CA ASP A 182 -0.48 2.00 -22.17
C ASP A 182 0.59 2.79 -22.95
N GLY A 183 0.48 2.78 -24.28
CA GLY A 183 1.45 3.42 -25.16
C GLY A 183 2.79 2.69 -25.27
N GLY A 184 2.91 1.48 -24.76
CA GLY A 184 4.14 0.67 -24.83
C GLY A 184 5.23 1.09 -23.83
N ARG A 185 4.91 1.94 -22.84
CA ARG A 185 5.84 2.31 -21.77
C ARG A 185 6.18 1.10 -20.91
N ILE A 186 7.43 1.00 -20.48
CA ILE A 186 7.93 -0.13 -19.69
C ILE A 186 8.36 0.37 -18.32
N GLY A 187 7.89 -0.32 -17.27
CA GLY A 187 8.34 -0.10 -15.90
C GLY A 187 8.85 -1.39 -15.29
N THR A 188 9.92 -1.31 -14.49
CA THR A 188 10.48 -2.46 -13.80
C THR A 188 10.53 -2.26 -12.30
N PHE A 189 10.31 -3.34 -11.56
CA PHE A 189 10.57 -3.41 -10.12
C PHE A 189 11.62 -4.46 -9.84
N ARG A 190 12.67 -4.07 -9.10
CA ARG A 190 13.68 -4.99 -8.58
C ARG A 190 13.53 -5.16 -7.08
N GLY A 191 13.14 -6.34 -6.66
CA GLY A 191 13.07 -6.73 -5.24
C GLY A 191 14.40 -7.34 -4.78
N ILE A 192 14.99 -6.81 -3.70
CA ILE A 192 16.32 -7.19 -3.20
C ILE A 192 16.17 -7.91 -1.86
N ARG A 193 16.66 -9.15 -1.77
CA ARG A 193 16.66 -9.96 -0.54
C ARG A 193 18.06 -10.23 0.00
N LYS A 194 19.08 -10.14 -0.85
CA LYS A 194 20.47 -10.40 -0.46
C LYS A 194 21.37 -9.23 -0.79
N GLY A 195 22.37 -9.00 0.07
CA GLY A 195 23.29 -7.90 -0.03
C GLY A 195 22.77 -6.62 0.62
N LYS A 196 23.41 -5.48 0.34
CA LYS A 196 22.99 -4.18 0.85
C LYS A 196 21.71 -3.74 0.11
N GLY A 197 20.60 -3.68 0.83
CA GLY A 197 19.35 -3.15 0.31
C GLY A 197 19.33 -1.61 0.30
N GLY A 198 18.36 -1.05 -0.41
CA GLY A 198 18.11 0.38 -0.51
C GLY A 198 16.84 0.65 -1.28
N TYR A 199 16.42 1.91 -1.28
CA TYR A 199 15.28 2.40 -2.05
C TYR A 199 15.75 3.36 -3.13
N GLY A 200 15.14 3.31 -4.31
CA GLY A 200 15.47 4.22 -5.40
C GLY A 200 14.98 3.74 -6.75
N GLY A 201 15.53 4.35 -7.78
CA GLY A 201 15.21 4.02 -9.16
C GLY A 201 15.71 5.08 -10.12
N THR A 202 15.39 4.87 -11.41
CA THR A 202 15.70 5.79 -12.52
C THR A 202 14.48 5.94 -13.40
N ALA A 203 14.07 7.17 -13.65
CA ALA A 203 13.03 7.51 -14.61
C ALA A 203 13.65 7.94 -15.95
N PHE A 204 13.06 7.45 -17.02
CA PHE A 204 13.41 7.78 -18.42
C PHE A 204 12.28 8.64 -18.98
N GLY A 205 12.54 9.92 -19.16
CA GLY A 205 11.55 10.88 -19.64
C GLY A 205 12.01 11.64 -20.88
N THR A 206 11.09 12.37 -21.49
CA THR A 206 11.36 13.15 -22.72
C THR A 206 12.36 14.29 -22.52
N LYS A 207 12.56 14.74 -21.28
CA LYS A 207 13.51 15.80 -20.91
C LYS A 207 14.82 15.28 -20.32
N GLY A 208 14.94 13.97 -20.06
CA GLY A 208 16.17 13.39 -19.53
C GLY A 208 15.97 12.10 -18.75
N ILE A 209 17.10 11.57 -18.30
CA ILE A 209 17.17 10.40 -17.40
C ILE A 209 17.46 10.92 -16.00
N VAL A 210 16.57 10.62 -15.03
CA VAL A 210 16.59 11.23 -13.71
C VAL A 210 16.50 10.15 -12.62
N ALA A 211 17.41 10.21 -11.64
CA ALA A 211 17.34 9.35 -10.47
C ALA A 211 16.16 9.76 -9.56
N ILE A 212 15.44 8.77 -9.01
CA ILE A 212 14.29 9.04 -8.11
C ILE A 212 14.73 9.69 -6.78
N GLY A 213 15.99 9.55 -6.42
CA GLY A 213 16.51 10.13 -5.19
C GLY A 213 16.29 9.27 -3.94
N PRO A 214 16.81 9.71 -2.79
CA PRO A 214 16.74 8.96 -1.54
C PRO A 214 15.37 9.04 -0.88
N TYR A 215 15.12 8.08 -0.01
CA TYR A 215 13.95 8.10 0.88
C TYR A 215 14.07 9.22 1.92
N GLY A 216 13.05 10.07 2.02
CA GLY A 216 13.01 11.26 2.87
C GLY A 216 12.30 11.10 4.23
N GLY A 217 11.90 9.88 4.62
CA GLY A 217 11.21 9.62 5.88
C GLY A 217 9.67 9.72 5.79
N TYR A 218 9.01 9.63 6.95
CA TYR A 218 7.54 9.54 7.03
C TYR A 218 6.82 10.89 7.01
N ARG A 219 7.52 11.99 7.31
CA ARG A 219 6.88 13.31 7.46
C ARG A 219 6.00 13.72 6.27
N PRO A 220 6.41 13.56 4.99
CA PRO A 220 5.57 13.92 3.86
C PRO A 220 4.25 13.13 3.82
N LEU A 221 4.27 11.83 4.10
CA LEU A 221 3.06 11.02 4.21
C LEU A 221 2.14 11.52 5.35
N LEU A 222 2.70 11.80 6.53
CA LEU A 222 1.91 12.30 7.66
C LEU A 222 1.23 13.63 7.35
N VAL A 223 1.87 14.50 6.57
CA VAL A 223 1.25 15.75 6.08
C VAL A 223 0.03 15.46 5.22
N GLU A 224 0.11 14.50 4.31
CA GLU A 224 -1.02 14.12 3.44
C GLU A 224 -2.15 13.42 4.23
N ILE A 225 -1.82 12.59 5.22
CA ILE A 225 -2.82 12.00 6.14
C ILE A 225 -3.59 13.10 6.89
N VAL A 226 -2.88 14.09 7.44
CA VAL A 226 -3.52 15.22 8.14
C VAL A 226 -4.38 16.07 7.19
N LYS A 227 -3.92 16.32 5.96
CA LYS A 227 -4.72 17.01 4.94
C LYS A 227 -5.99 16.24 4.61
N PHE A 228 -5.89 14.93 4.38
CA PHE A 228 -7.03 14.05 4.13
C PHE A 228 -8.04 14.11 5.27
N PHE A 229 -7.62 13.96 6.52
CA PHE A 229 -8.52 14.02 7.66
C PHE A 229 -9.21 15.36 7.85
N ARG A 230 -8.62 16.45 7.35
CA ARG A 230 -9.21 17.79 7.42
C ARG A 230 -10.17 18.10 6.28
N THR A 231 -9.93 17.55 5.13
CA THR A 231 -10.63 17.94 3.90
C THR A 231 -11.52 16.84 3.32
N GLY A 232 -11.32 15.58 3.72
CA GLY A 232 -11.93 14.42 3.08
C GLY A 232 -11.35 14.07 1.70
N ASN A 233 -10.40 14.88 1.17
CA ASN A 233 -9.83 14.68 -0.16
C ASN A 233 -8.73 13.62 -0.11
N VAL A 234 -8.92 12.51 -0.83
CA VAL A 234 -7.93 11.44 -0.93
C VAL A 234 -6.77 11.85 -1.86
N PRO A 235 -5.50 11.68 -1.42
CA PRO A 235 -4.34 12.04 -2.25
C PRO A 235 -4.04 10.99 -3.33
N ILE A 236 -4.60 9.80 -3.23
CA ILE A 236 -4.37 8.66 -4.13
C ILE A 236 -5.72 8.06 -4.48
N THR A 237 -5.98 7.86 -5.78
CA THR A 237 -7.23 7.27 -6.21
C THR A 237 -7.31 5.78 -5.89
N GLU A 238 -8.54 5.27 -5.69
CA GLU A 238 -8.80 3.84 -5.62
C GLU A 238 -8.19 3.08 -6.80
N GLN A 239 -8.35 3.62 -8.02
CA GLN A 239 -7.81 2.99 -9.22
C GLN A 239 -6.30 2.77 -9.11
N GLU A 240 -5.54 3.79 -8.71
CA GLU A 240 -4.08 3.68 -8.59
C GLU A 240 -3.69 2.68 -7.51
N THR A 241 -4.36 2.68 -6.36
CA THR A 241 -4.11 1.68 -5.32
C THR A 241 -4.42 0.27 -5.82
N LEU A 242 -5.58 0.06 -6.43
CA LEU A 242 -5.95 -1.27 -6.94
C LEU A 242 -5.03 -1.75 -8.08
N GLU A 243 -4.51 -0.86 -8.93
CA GLU A 243 -3.52 -1.25 -9.95
C GLU A 243 -2.17 -1.65 -9.33
N ILE A 244 -1.72 -1.02 -8.25
CA ILE A 244 -0.53 -1.43 -7.48
C ILE A 244 -0.69 -2.87 -6.97
N TYR A 245 -1.84 -3.17 -6.36
CA TYR A 245 -2.11 -4.51 -5.83
C TYR A 245 -2.32 -5.54 -6.94
N ALA A 246 -2.96 -5.16 -8.04
CA ALA A 246 -3.12 -6.01 -9.20
C ALA A 246 -1.77 -6.31 -9.89
N PHE A 247 -0.86 -5.33 -9.93
CA PHE A 247 0.51 -5.54 -10.42
C PHE A 247 1.25 -6.60 -9.58
N MET A 248 1.17 -6.51 -8.24
CA MET A 248 1.80 -7.47 -7.35
C MET A 248 1.15 -8.87 -7.47
N GLU A 249 -0.17 -8.96 -7.52
CA GLU A 249 -0.88 -10.23 -7.73
C GLU A 249 -0.55 -10.85 -9.08
N ALA A 250 -0.52 -10.05 -10.16
CA ALA A 250 -0.13 -10.51 -11.49
C ALA A 250 1.35 -10.97 -11.53
N ALA A 251 2.23 -10.31 -10.77
CA ALA A 251 3.62 -10.72 -10.65
C ALA A 251 3.75 -12.08 -9.93
N ASP A 252 2.97 -12.30 -8.87
CA ASP A 252 2.96 -13.57 -8.14
C ASP A 252 2.37 -14.68 -9.01
N GLU A 253 1.31 -14.40 -9.78
CA GLU A 253 0.75 -15.35 -10.75
C GLU A 253 1.73 -15.65 -11.90
N SER A 254 2.41 -14.65 -12.43
CA SER A 254 3.46 -14.85 -13.44
C SER A 254 4.56 -15.77 -12.92
N LYS A 255 5.01 -15.61 -11.67
CA LYS A 255 5.96 -16.51 -11.02
C LYS A 255 5.41 -17.95 -10.96
N ARG A 256 4.15 -18.13 -10.53
CA ARG A 256 3.48 -19.46 -10.51
C ARG A 256 3.44 -20.09 -11.89
N ARG A 257 3.25 -19.29 -12.94
CA ARG A 257 3.24 -19.68 -14.36
C ARG A 257 4.61 -19.67 -15.02
N LYS A 258 5.71 -19.67 -14.23
CA LYS A 258 7.10 -19.72 -14.72
C LYS A 258 7.48 -18.57 -15.67
N GLY A 259 7.01 -17.37 -15.40
CA GLY A 259 7.34 -16.14 -16.13
C GLY A 259 6.41 -15.85 -17.32
N VAL A 260 5.28 -16.52 -17.44
CA VAL A 260 4.27 -16.18 -18.46
C VAL A 260 3.65 -14.83 -18.15
N PRO A 261 3.44 -13.94 -19.15
CA PRO A 261 2.74 -12.66 -18.93
C PRO A 261 1.33 -12.85 -18.38
N VAL A 262 0.98 -12.05 -17.38
CA VAL A 262 -0.35 -12.01 -16.74
C VAL A 262 -0.92 -10.60 -16.88
N THR A 263 -2.19 -10.49 -17.25
CA THR A 263 -2.86 -9.17 -17.35
C THR A 263 -3.42 -8.71 -16.00
N LEU A 264 -3.37 -7.41 -15.74
CA LEU A 264 -4.03 -6.84 -14.56
C LEU A 264 -5.55 -7.08 -14.61
N GLN A 265 -6.14 -7.07 -15.80
CA GLN A 265 -7.57 -7.33 -15.99
C GLN A 265 -7.98 -8.72 -15.52
N GLU A 266 -7.13 -9.74 -15.76
CA GLU A 266 -7.39 -11.13 -15.33
C GLU A 266 -7.49 -11.21 -13.80
N VAL A 267 -6.47 -10.73 -13.08
CA VAL A 267 -6.43 -10.79 -11.62
C VAL A 267 -7.50 -9.90 -10.97
N LEU A 268 -7.75 -8.70 -11.51
CA LEU A 268 -8.82 -7.81 -11.03
C LEU A 268 -10.22 -8.41 -11.23
N THR A 269 -10.46 -9.10 -12.34
CA THR A 269 -11.76 -9.75 -12.61
C THR A 269 -12.02 -10.85 -11.59
N THR A 270 -11.02 -11.66 -11.28
CA THR A 270 -11.12 -12.71 -10.25
C THR A 270 -11.36 -12.08 -8.87
N ALA A 271 -10.53 -11.11 -8.48
CA ALA A 271 -10.63 -10.44 -7.19
C ALA A 271 -12.00 -9.75 -6.97
N ARG A 272 -12.55 -9.11 -8.01
CA ARG A 272 -13.88 -8.46 -7.92
C ARG A 272 -15.01 -9.48 -7.69
N LYS A 273 -14.97 -10.64 -8.34
CA LYS A 273 -15.95 -11.71 -8.12
C LYS A 273 -15.90 -12.23 -6.68
N GLU A 274 -14.70 -12.49 -6.17
CA GLU A 274 -14.51 -12.98 -4.81
C GLU A 274 -14.87 -11.91 -3.76
N ALA A 275 -14.50 -10.65 -3.98
CA ALA A 275 -14.86 -9.54 -3.12
C ALA A 275 -16.39 -9.35 -3.02
N ALA A 276 -17.13 -9.52 -4.12
CA ALA A 276 -18.58 -9.44 -4.11
C ALA A 276 -19.21 -10.52 -3.18
N VAL A 277 -18.68 -11.75 -3.21
CA VAL A 277 -19.11 -12.82 -2.29
C VAL A 277 -18.80 -12.47 -0.84
N LYS A 278 -17.63 -11.88 -0.56
CA LYS A 278 -17.24 -11.46 0.78
C LYS A 278 -18.15 -10.34 1.30
N LEU A 279 -18.42 -9.34 0.47
CA LEU A 279 -19.30 -8.21 0.81
C LEU A 279 -20.75 -8.60 1.05
N ALA A 280 -21.27 -9.59 0.34
CA ALA A 280 -22.64 -10.11 0.55
C ALA A 280 -22.85 -10.66 1.97
N LYS A 281 -21.78 -11.04 2.67
CA LYS A 281 -21.81 -11.50 4.07
C LYS A 281 -21.81 -10.36 5.09
N LEU A 282 -21.51 -9.13 4.66
CA LEU A 282 -21.60 -7.95 5.54
C LEU A 282 -23.07 -7.55 5.69
N LYS A 283 -23.69 -7.99 6.77
CA LYS A 283 -25.05 -7.59 7.17
C LYS A 283 -25.06 -6.16 7.70
#